data_22f5c378309548e85ccff40ff6cc2ae0
#
_entry.id   22f5c378309548e85ccff40ff6cc2ae0
#
_cell.length_a   1.000
_cell.length_b   1.000
_cell.length_c   1.000
_cell.angle_alpha   90.00
_cell.angle_beta   90.00
_cell.angle_gamma   90.00
#
_symmetry.space_group_name_H-M   'P 1'
#
loop_
_entity.id
_entity.type
_entity.pdbx_description
1 polymer ?
#
loop_
_entity_poly.entity_id
_entity_poly.type
_entity_poly.pdbx_seq_one_letter_code
_entity_poly.pdbx_strand_id
1 'polypeptide(L)'
;MSRRIREHKLFEIYQEARGKRIFTKNIIPGRTHFMERTMRDGGKEYREFDPTRSKLAAMIMKGSTNVGIRKNDKILYLGASHGFTCSFVSDMVGEKGIVFGIDPAPRVIRDLIFLSEKRKNIVPMLENANRPQDYHDKVLEKYNRRIERYAENNGLSFEA
;
A
#
# COMPACT_ATOMS: atom_id res chain seq x y z
N MET A 1 -13.03 24.53 13.26
CA MET A 1 -12.89 23.21 13.90
C MET A 1 -11.42 22.82 13.95
N SER A 2 -10.91 22.43 15.12
CA SER A 2 -9.52 21.98 15.25
C SER A 2 -9.32 20.67 14.48
N ARG A 3 -8.29 20.58 13.63
CA ARG A 3 -7.95 19.36 12.89
C ARG A 3 -7.65 18.22 13.89
N ARG A 4 -8.21 17.04 13.63
CA ARG A 4 -7.98 15.82 14.42
C ARG A 4 -6.75 15.07 13.95
N ILE A 5 -6.42 15.19 12.67
CA ILE A 5 -5.30 14.53 11.99
C ILE A 5 -4.31 15.59 11.50
N ARG A 6 -3.03 15.37 11.72
CA ARG A 6 -1.92 16.16 11.20
C ARG A 6 -0.98 15.29 10.38
N GLU A 7 -0.22 15.91 9.49
CA GLU A 7 0.85 15.21 8.77
C GLU A 7 1.95 14.78 9.75
N HIS A 8 2.46 13.60 9.55
CA HIS A 8 3.65 13.11 10.23
C HIS A 8 4.90 13.60 9.48
N LYS A 9 6.06 13.59 10.15
CA LYS A 9 7.35 13.92 9.51
C LYS A 9 7.74 12.97 8.35
N LEU A 10 7.20 11.76 8.34
CA LEU A 10 7.35 10.81 7.24
C LEU A 10 6.23 11.01 6.21
N PHE A 11 6.58 10.89 4.93
CA PHE A 11 5.65 11.06 3.82
C PHE A 11 4.51 10.04 3.86
N GLU A 12 3.31 10.49 3.49
CA GLU A 12 2.07 9.69 3.39
C GLU A 12 1.66 9.01 4.71
N ILE A 13 2.30 9.40 5.82
CA ILE A 13 1.91 9.04 7.17
C ILE A 13 1.28 10.26 7.85
N TYR A 14 0.25 9.98 8.62
CA TYR A 14 -0.52 10.97 9.36
C TYR A 14 -0.57 10.55 10.82
N GLN A 15 -0.76 11.52 11.70
CA GLN A 15 -0.81 11.29 13.15
C GLN A 15 -2.01 11.99 13.76
N GLU A 16 -2.58 11.38 14.78
CA GLU A 16 -3.58 12.03 15.60
C GLU A 16 -3.02 13.31 16.27
N ALA A 17 -3.74 14.41 16.19
CA ALA A 17 -3.26 15.71 16.66
C ALA A 17 -2.95 15.75 18.17
N ARG A 18 -3.72 14.99 18.96
CA ARG A 18 -3.61 14.90 20.44
C ARG A 18 -3.36 13.46 20.91
N GLY A 19 -2.65 12.65 20.12
CA GLY A 19 -2.40 11.25 20.44
C GLY A 19 -1.16 10.70 19.74
N LYS A 20 -0.94 9.40 19.92
CA LYS A 20 0.23 8.70 19.35
C LYS A 20 -0.15 7.81 18.15
N ARG A 21 -1.44 7.68 17.82
CA ARG A 21 -1.87 6.81 16.72
C ARG A 21 -1.41 7.37 15.38
N ILE A 22 -0.98 6.46 14.50
CA ILE A 22 -0.60 6.78 13.14
C ILE A 22 -1.61 6.23 12.15
N PHE A 23 -1.70 6.88 11.00
CA PHE A 23 -2.70 6.61 9.97
C PHE A 23 -2.08 6.71 8.58
N THR A 24 -2.73 6.07 7.62
CA THR A 24 -2.59 6.37 6.20
C THR A 24 -3.88 7.00 5.67
N LYS A 25 -3.80 7.77 4.60
CA LYS A 25 -4.99 8.30 3.92
C LYS A 25 -5.61 7.15 3.10
N ASN A 26 -6.87 6.80 3.41
CA ASN A 26 -7.56 5.74 2.70
C ASN A 26 -7.81 6.12 1.23
N ILE A 27 -7.24 5.37 0.28
CA ILE A 27 -7.49 5.56 -1.16
C ILE A 27 -8.86 5.01 -1.59
N ILE A 28 -9.53 4.23 -0.73
CA ILE A 28 -10.88 3.69 -0.98
C ILE A 28 -11.80 4.06 0.20
N PRO A 29 -12.22 5.32 0.32
CA PRO A 29 -13.03 5.77 1.45
C PRO A 29 -14.31 4.94 1.64
N GLY A 30 -14.67 4.69 2.90
CA GLY A 30 -15.85 3.89 3.27
C GLY A 30 -15.62 2.39 3.28
N ARG A 31 -14.40 1.91 3.00
CA ARG A 31 -14.07 0.48 3.05
C ARG A 31 -12.88 0.20 3.95
N THR A 32 -13.05 -0.78 4.83
CA THR A 32 -12.00 -1.42 5.62
C THR A 32 -11.90 -2.89 5.21
N HIS A 33 -10.71 -3.46 5.30
CA HIS A 33 -10.47 -4.87 4.90
C HIS A 33 -10.11 -5.75 6.10
N PHE A 34 -9.63 -5.13 7.18
CA PHE A 34 -9.07 -5.83 8.33
C PHE A 34 -9.71 -5.35 9.65
N MET A 35 -10.90 -4.76 9.59
CA MET A 35 -11.62 -4.16 10.71
C MET A 35 -10.81 -3.06 11.43
N GLU A 36 -9.90 -2.43 10.70
CA GLU A 36 -9.13 -1.30 11.19
C GLU A 36 -10.02 -0.09 11.45
N ARG A 37 -9.67 0.70 12.45
CA ARG A 37 -10.37 1.94 12.76
C ARG A 37 -10.16 2.98 11.66
N THR A 38 -11.21 3.72 11.34
CA THR A 38 -11.13 4.87 10.45
C THR A 38 -11.45 6.17 11.17
N MET A 39 -10.92 7.27 10.66
CA MET A 39 -11.20 8.62 11.12
C MET A 39 -11.41 9.54 9.93
N ARG A 40 -12.43 10.39 9.97
CA ARG A 40 -12.67 11.43 8.96
C ARG A 40 -12.25 12.78 9.50
N ASP A 41 -11.45 13.50 8.70
CA ASP A 41 -11.00 14.85 8.98
C ASP A 41 -10.76 15.62 7.67
N GLY A 42 -11.24 16.86 7.58
CA GLY A 42 -11.06 17.70 6.39
C GLY A 42 -11.56 17.07 5.08
N GLY A 43 -12.67 16.32 5.11
CA GLY A 43 -13.23 15.64 3.94
C GLY A 43 -12.47 14.40 3.47
N LYS A 44 -11.43 14.00 4.19
CA LYS A 44 -10.61 12.81 3.91
C LYS A 44 -10.87 11.73 4.96
N GLU A 45 -10.72 10.48 4.56
CA GLU A 45 -10.76 9.33 5.47
C GLU A 45 -9.35 8.77 5.66
N TYR A 46 -9.04 8.46 6.91
CA TYR A 46 -7.76 7.93 7.35
C TYR A 46 -7.99 6.58 8.02
N ARG A 47 -7.10 5.62 7.77
CA ARG A 47 -7.09 4.28 8.37
C ARG A 47 -6.01 4.20 9.43
N GLU A 48 -6.34 3.73 10.62
CA GLU A 48 -5.38 3.52 11.70
C GLU A 48 -4.38 2.43 11.33
N PHE A 49 -3.09 2.77 11.33
CA PHE A 49 -2.00 1.86 11.01
C PHE A 49 -1.46 1.27 12.30
N ASP A 50 -2.05 0.15 12.73
CA ASP A 50 -1.83 -0.47 14.03
C ASP A 50 -0.42 -1.10 14.14
N PRO A 51 0.43 -0.63 15.07
CA PRO A 51 1.78 -1.15 15.27
C PRO A 51 1.81 -2.56 15.86
N THR A 52 0.72 -3.05 16.44
CA THR A 52 0.65 -4.42 16.96
C THR A 52 0.46 -5.44 15.84
N ARG A 53 0.00 -5.00 14.67
CA ARG A 53 -0.28 -5.83 13.49
C ARG A 53 0.70 -5.61 12.34
N SER A 54 1.57 -4.60 12.42
CA SER A 54 2.51 -4.25 11.36
C SER A 54 3.86 -3.86 11.92
N LYS A 55 4.91 -4.58 11.52
CA LYS A 55 6.30 -4.24 11.84
C LYS A 55 6.68 -2.86 11.27
N LEU A 56 6.16 -2.50 10.09
CA LEU A 56 6.37 -1.19 9.49
C LEU A 56 5.77 -0.08 10.37
N ALA A 57 4.52 -0.24 10.82
CA ALA A 57 3.90 0.71 11.73
C ALA A 57 4.65 0.80 13.06
N ALA A 58 5.07 -0.33 13.62
CA ALA A 58 5.87 -0.36 14.85
C ALA A 58 7.22 0.35 14.70
N MET A 59 7.90 0.18 13.57
CA MET A 59 9.14 0.86 13.22
C MET A 59 8.94 2.39 13.16
N ILE A 60 7.87 2.84 12.51
CA ILE A 60 7.51 4.26 12.42
C ILE A 60 7.25 4.83 13.82
N MET A 61 6.46 4.14 14.62
CA MET A 61 6.13 4.57 15.99
C MET A 61 7.35 4.60 16.92
N LYS A 62 8.34 3.77 16.67
CA LYS A 62 9.63 3.77 17.39
C LYS A 62 10.61 4.87 16.92
N GLY A 63 10.19 5.72 15.99
CA GLY A 63 10.94 6.90 15.61
C GLY A 63 11.85 6.73 14.40
N SER A 64 11.57 5.76 13.51
CA SER A 64 12.27 5.70 12.24
C SER A 64 12.29 7.07 11.55
N THR A 65 13.42 7.42 10.99
CA THR A 65 13.64 8.70 10.32
C THR A 65 13.30 8.64 8.83
N ASN A 66 13.23 7.43 8.27
CA ASN A 66 12.91 7.22 6.86
C ASN A 66 12.23 5.87 6.67
N VAL A 67 11.21 5.83 5.82
CA VAL A 67 10.53 4.61 5.38
C VAL A 67 10.84 4.30 3.91
N GLY A 68 11.31 5.30 3.16
CA GLY A 68 11.66 5.17 1.74
C GLY A 68 10.47 5.07 0.79
N ILE A 69 9.23 5.15 1.28
CA ILE A 69 8.02 5.04 0.46
C ILE A 69 7.49 6.43 0.14
N ARG A 70 7.24 6.67 -1.15
CA ARG A 70 6.71 7.93 -1.68
C ARG A 70 5.45 7.68 -2.51
N LYS A 71 4.69 8.73 -2.70
CA LYS A 71 3.56 8.72 -3.61
C LYS A 71 4.01 8.36 -5.03
N ASN A 72 3.24 7.51 -5.69
CA ASN A 72 3.47 6.96 -7.03
C ASN A 72 4.65 5.97 -7.15
N ASP A 73 5.26 5.56 -6.05
CA ASP A 73 6.31 4.54 -6.06
C ASP A 73 5.80 3.17 -6.54
N LYS A 74 6.73 2.37 -7.02
CA LYS A 74 6.56 0.96 -7.35
C LYS A 74 7.31 0.16 -6.28
N ILE A 75 6.55 -0.57 -5.48
CA ILE A 75 7.06 -1.30 -4.33
C ILE A 75 7.01 -2.80 -4.60
N LEU A 76 8.12 -3.47 -4.42
CA LEU A 76 8.18 -4.92 -4.33
C LEU A 76 8.11 -5.30 -2.84
N TYR A 77 6.99 -5.88 -2.44
CA TYR A 77 6.73 -6.25 -1.05
C TYR A 77 6.93 -7.76 -0.87
N LEU A 78 8.00 -8.14 -0.19
CA LEU A 78 8.36 -9.54 0.05
C LEU A 78 7.71 -10.05 1.34
N GLY A 79 6.98 -11.16 1.25
CA GLY A 79 6.23 -11.72 2.38
C GLY A 79 4.93 -10.94 2.65
N ALA A 80 4.10 -10.78 1.62
CA ALA A 80 2.88 -9.96 1.70
C ALA A 80 1.78 -10.55 2.59
N SER A 81 1.82 -11.86 2.83
CA SER A 81 0.85 -12.59 3.65
C SER A 81 -0.60 -12.26 3.22
N HIS A 82 -1.52 -12.12 4.17
CA HIS A 82 -2.91 -11.75 3.91
C HIS A 82 -3.10 -10.29 3.41
N GLY A 83 -2.01 -9.49 3.35
CA GLY A 83 -2.05 -8.14 2.80
C GLY A 83 -2.31 -7.02 3.80
N PHE A 84 -2.27 -7.27 5.12
CA PHE A 84 -2.51 -6.21 6.12
C PHE A 84 -1.60 -5.00 5.87
N THR A 85 -0.28 -5.15 6.08
CA THR A 85 0.69 -4.06 5.85
C THR A 85 0.69 -3.59 4.40
N CYS A 86 0.57 -4.53 3.44
CA CYS A 86 0.51 -4.25 2.02
C CYS A 86 -0.62 -3.27 1.66
N SER A 87 -1.78 -3.36 2.33
CA SER A 87 -2.90 -2.45 2.14
C SER A 87 -2.61 -1.02 2.58
N PHE A 88 -1.79 -0.83 3.60
CA PHE A 88 -1.35 0.50 4.06
C PHE A 88 -0.26 1.07 3.15
N VAL A 89 0.66 0.22 2.68
CA VAL A 89 1.63 0.61 1.65
C VAL A 89 0.91 1.04 0.37
N SER A 90 -0.17 0.36 0.00
CA SER A 90 -1.05 0.74 -1.12
C SER A 90 -1.65 2.15 -0.93
N ASP A 91 -2.07 2.50 0.29
CA ASP A 91 -2.51 3.87 0.60
C ASP A 91 -1.36 4.89 0.43
N MET A 92 -0.15 4.55 0.92
CA MET A 92 1.02 5.44 0.87
C MET A 92 1.46 5.74 -0.57
N VAL A 93 1.52 4.73 -1.44
CA VAL A 93 1.90 4.95 -2.85
C VAL A 93 0.77 5.57 -3.67
N GLY A 94 -0.47 5.47 -3.21
CA GLY A 94 -1.64 6.05 -3.86
C GLY A 94 -2.06 5.31 -5.15
N GLU A 95 -3.09 5.82 -5.82
CA GLU A 95 -3.73 5.15 -6.96
C GLU A 95 -2.80 4.95 -8.18
N LYS A 96 -1.83 5.86 -8.37
CA LYS A 96 -0.85 5.80 -9.46
C LYS A 96 0.39 4.96 -9.11
N GLY A 97 0.59 4.65 -7.82
CA GLY A 97 1.63 3.73 -7.37
C GLY A 97 1.25 2.27 -7.59
N ILE A 98 2.19 1.36 -7.35
CA ILE A 98 1.97 -0.09 -7.47
C ILE A 98 2.66 -0.79 -6.31
N VAL A 99 2.00 -1.82 -5.76
CA VAL A 99 2.58 -2.72 -4.78
C VAL A 99 2.51 -4.15 -5.33
N PHE A 100 3.65 -4.71 -5.69
CA PHE A 100 3.78 -6.13 -6.03
C PHE A 100 3.96 -6.92 -4.74
N GLY A 101 2.91 -7.62 -4.32
CA GLY A 101 2.91 -8.41 -3.08
C GLY A 101 3.25 -9.87 -3.37
N ILE A 102 4.42 -10.32 -2.90
CA ILE A 102 4.90 -11.70 -3.10
C ILE A 102 4.73 -12.50 -1.82
N ASP A 103 4.14 -13.70 -1.94
CA ASP A 103 4.09 -14.69 -0.88
C ASP A 103 4.05 -16.10 -1.49
N PRO A 104 4.80 -17.09 -0.94
CA PRO A 104 4.82 -18.45 -1.47
C PRO A 104 3.63 -19.30 -1.04
N ALA A 105 2.83 -18.87 -0.07
CA ALA A 105 1.75 -19.65 0.50
C ALA A 105 0.42 -19.44 -0.26
N PRO A 106 -0.12 -20.45 -0.97
CA PRO A 106 -1.35 -20.31 -1.75
C PRO A 106 -2.56 -19.84 -0.92
N ARG A 107 -2.61 -20.23 0.35
CA ARG A 107 -3.72 -19.90 1.24
C ARG A 107 -3.79 -18.39 1.53
N VAL A 108 -2.66 -17.77 1.84
CA VAL A 108 -2.62 -16.35 2.17
C VAL A 108 -2.65 -15.47 0.91
N ILE A 109 -2.06 -15.93 -0.20
CA ILE A 109 -2.09 -15.17 -1.46
C ILE A 109 -3.53 -15.04 -2.01
N ARG A 110 -4.40 -16.00 -1.73
CA ARG A 110 -5.81 -15.90 -2.07
C ARG A 110 -6.47 -14.69 -1.41
N ASP A 111 -6.17 -14.42 -0.15
CA ASP A 111 -6.71 -13.27 0.56
C ASP A 111 -6.16 -11.96 -0.01
N LEU A 112 -4.87 -11.96 -0.42
CA LEU A 112 -4.26 -10.82 -1.11
C LEU A 112 -4.90 -10.59 -2.50
N ILE A 113 -5.31 -11.63 -3.20
CA ILE A 113 -6.06 -11.53 -4.47
C ILE A 113 -7.41 -10.84 -4.22
N PHE A 114 -8.19 -11.26 -3.23
CA PHE A 114 -9.45 -10.60 -2.88
C PHE A 114 -9.26 -9.14 -2.47
N LEU A 115 -8.16 -8.83 -1.76
CA LEU A 115 -7.80 -7.46 -1.46
C LEU A 115 -7.52 -6.64 -2.73
N SER A 116 -6.81 -7.22 -3.71
CA SER A 116 -6.45 -6.57 -4.97
C SER A 116 -7.65 -6.29 -5.88
N GLU A 117 -8.73 -7.04 -5.73
CA GLU A 117 -9.98 -6.74 -6.43
C GLU A 117 -10.56 -5.37 -6.05
N LYS A 118 -10.30 -4.93 -4.84
CA LYS A 118 -10.72 -3.63 -4.32
C LYS A 118 -9.61 -2.58 -4.46
N ARG A 119 -8.36 -2.96 -4.18
CA ARG A 119 -7.17 -2.09 -4.25
C ARG A 119 -6.41 -2.36 -5.54
N LYS A 120 -6.80 -1.67 -6.61
CA LYS A 120 -6.30 -1.90 -7.97
C LYS A 120 -4.80 -1.63 -8.16
N ASN A 121 -4.17 -0.99 -7.19
CA ASN A 121 -2.73 -0.74 -7.15
C ASN A 121 -1.93 -1.84 -6.41
N ILE A 122 -2.57 -2.95 -6.00
CA ILE A 122 -1.91 -4.16 -5.49
C ILE A 122 -1.91 -5.22 -6.57
N VAL A 123 -0.75 -5.83 -6.80
CA VAL A 123 -0.54 -6.95 -7.72
C VAL A 123 -0.06 -8.16 -6.93
N PRO A 124 -0.93 -9.12 -6.60
CA PRO A 124 -0.54 -10.34 -5.89
C PRO A 124 0.26 -11.27 -6.79
N MET A 125 1.28 -11.92 -6.21
CA MET A 125 2.14 -12.88 -6.90
C MET A 125 2.44 -14.06 -5.98
N LEU A 126 2.08 -15.27 -6.44
CA LEU A 126 2.40 -16.53 -5.77
C LEU A 126 3.83 -16.92 -6.14
N GLU A 127 4.80 -16.43 -5.40
CA GLU A 127 6.22 -16.62 -5.68
C GLU A 127 7.02 -16.70 -4.38
N ASN A 128 8.21 -17.31 -4.45
CA ASN A 128 9.13 -17.38 -3.32
C ASN A 128 10.10 -16.19 -3.34
N ALA A 129 10.06 -15.33 -2.34
CA ALA A 129 10.93 -14.16 -2.22
C ALA A 129 12.43 -14.46 -2.30
N ASN A 130 12.85 -15.68 -1.89
CA ASN A 130 14.24 -16.14 -1.95
C ASN A 130 14.69 -16.56 -3.36
N ARG A 131 13.79 -16.53 -4.34
CA ARG A 131 14.06 -16.96 -5.71
C ARG A 131 13.71 -15.84 -6.70
N PRO A 132 14.45 -14.71 -6.68
CA PRO A 132 14.13 -13.53 -7.50
C PRO A 132 14.12 -13.82 -9.00
N GLN A 133 14.90 -14.79 -9.47
CA GLN A 133 14.90 -15.25 -10.87
C GLN A 133 13.52 -15.75 -11.34
N ASP A 134 12.68 -16.25 -10.43
CA ASP A 134 11.39 -16.83 -10.78
C ASP A 134 10.31 -15.76 -11.03
N TYR A 135 10.49 -14.54 -10.51
CA TYR A 135 9.49 -13.47 -10.60
C TYR A 135 9.99 -12.14 -11.19
N HIS A 136 11.29 -11.97 -11.40
CA HIS A 136 11.86 -10.72 -11.95
C HIS A 136 11.15 -10.29 -13.24
N ASP A 137 11.13 -11.16 -14.25
CA ASP A 137 10.51 -10.84 -15.54
C ASP A 137 9.00 -10.66 -15.43
N LYS A 138 8.34 -11.43 -14.57
CA LYS A 138 6.90 -11.29 -14.30
C LYS A 138 6.55 -9.93 -13.67
N VAL A 139 7.41 -9.39 -12.82
CA VAL A 139 7.22 -8.04 -12.24
C VAL A 139 7.33 -6.99 -13.33
N LEU A 140 8.36 -7.08 -14.18
CA LEU A 140 8.56 -6.16 -15.30
C LEU A 140 7.40 -6.20 -16.30
N GLU A 141 6.97 -7.39 -16.71
CA GLU A 141 5.85 -7.57 -17.63
C GLU A 141 4.54 -6.97 -17.07
N LYS A 142 4.23 -7.26 -15.81
CA LYS A 142 3.02 -6.71 -15.16
C LYS A 142 3.09 -5.19 -15.02
N TYR A 143 4.28 -4.65 -14.79
CA TYR A 143 4.52 -3.21 -14.73
C TYR A 143 4.29 -2.56 -16.09
N ASN A 144 4.89 -3.10 -17.16
CA ASN A 144 4.75 -2.58 -18.52
C ASN A 144 3.30 -2.60 -18.99
N ARG A 145 2.58 -3.72 -18.83
CA ARG A 145 1.14 -3.82 -19.14
C ARG A 145 0.29 -2.78 -18.42
N ARG A 146 0.67 -2.39 -17.21
CA ARG A 146 -0.06 -1.36 -16.47
C ARG A 146 0.22 0.04 -17.01
N ILE A 147 1.45 0.32 -17.44
CA ILE A 147 1.81 1.59 -18.09
C ILE A 147 1.10 1.72 -19.43
N GLU A 148 1.13 0.68 -20.26
CA GLU A 148 0.43 0.62 -21.54
C GLU A 148 -1.07 0.93 -21.38
N ARG A 149 -1.75 0.25 -20.47
CA ARG A 149 -3.17 0.50 -20.18
C ARG A 149 -3.42 1.92 -19.68
N TYR A 150 -2.50 2.49 -18.89
CA TYR A 150 -2.63 3.87 -18.44
C TYR A 150 -2.48 4.85 -19.62
N ALA A 151 -1.51 4.61 -20.49
CA ALA A 151 -1.30 5.40 -21.69
C ALA A 151 -2.51 5.36 -22.63
N GLU A 152 -3.02 4.17 -22.92
CA GLU A 152 -4.24 3.97 -23.72
C GLU A 152 -5.43 4.74 -23.16
N ASN A 153 -5.70 4.62 -21.85
CA ASN A 153 -6.83 5.29 -21.20
C ASN A 153 -6.69 6.81 -21.15
N ASN A 154 -5.51 7.36 -21.37
CA ASN A 154 -5.24 8.81 -21.36
C ASN A 154 -4.84 9.35 -22.74
N GLY A 155 -4.97 8.55 -23.80
CA GLY A 155 -4.63 8.98 -25.16
C GLY A 155 -3.16 9.28 -25.38
N LEU A 156 -2.26 8.64 -24.62
CA LEU A 156 -0.83 8.78 -24.73
C LEU A 156 -0.26 7.62 -25.56
N SER A 157 0.66 7.91 -26.48
CA SER A 157 1.45 6.87 -27.15
C SER A 157 2.55 6.39 -26.22
N PHE A 158 2.68 5.08 -26.06
CA PHE A 158 3.79 4.45 -25.36
C PHE A 158 4.74 3.86 -26.40
N GLU A 159 5.90 4.47 -26.57
CA GLU A 159 7.01 3.88 -27.31
C GLU A 159 7.92 3.16 -26.31
N ALA A 160 8.07 1.83 -26.47
CA ALA A 160 8.88 0.97 -25.62
C ALA A 160 10.37 1.12 -25.90
#